data_cc05c673c263c2f1b07473c924abd5ca
#
_entry.id   cc05c673c263c2f1b07473c924abd5ca
#
_cell.length_a   1.000
_cell.length_b   1.000
_cell.length_c   1.000
_cell.angle_alpha   90.00
_cell.angle_beta   90.00
_cell.angle_gamma   90.00
#
_symmetry.space_group_name_H-M   'P 1'
#
loop_
_entity.id
_entity.type
_entity.pdbx_description
1 polymer ?
#
loop_
_entity_poly.entity_id
_entity_poly.type
_entity_poly.pdbx_seq_one_letter_code
_entity_poly.pdbx_strand_id
1 'polypeptide(L)'
;EPLDRGTRIVIHLKEEYAEFSQDYRVKELLRRYSNFVAFPINFNGEHINTVQAIWSKSKSDVKPEEYDEFYQFISHTDEKPLSYMHFSADAPIMLHSLLFIPRRNPEMFGFGRVDPNVSLYCKRVLIDAKPEGLLPDWLRFLNGVVDSEDLPLNISREMLQDNSLVRKISDIITKRFIKHLDKLAKDEKETYKESLGKLLRFESTATDPGETTSFEEYITRMKEGQTAIYALTGPSRAHLENSPYLEAFKARGYEVAFFTDHGDEFVLDSLSSVDAKPVTMIDRADVELPELETEQK
;
A
#
# COMPACT_ATOMS: atom_id res chain seq x y z
N GLU A 1 27.49 40.37 9.61
CA GLU A 1 28.74 39.81 10.12
C GLU A 1 29.25 38.74 9.16
N PRO A 2 30.56 38.66 8.89
CA PRO A 2 31.12 37.59 8.08
C PRO A 2 30.95 36.26 8.79
N LEU A 3 30.64 35.21 8.03
CA LEU A 3 30.63 33.82 8.55
C LEU A 3 32.04 33.27 8.49
N ASP A 4 32.55 32.77 9.60
CA ASP A 4 33.85 32.08 9.62
C ASP A 4 33.82 30.83 8.75
N ARG A 5 32.68 30.13 8.73
CA ARG A 5 32.43 28.92 7.92
C ARG A 5 30.94 28.75 7.69
N GLY A 6 30.55 28.41 6.47
CA GLY A 6 29.17 28.12 6.13
C GLY A 6 28.62 28.98 4.98
N THR A 7 27.33 28.84 4.71
CA THR A 7 26.59 29.58 3.68
C THR A 7 25.42 30.30 4.32
N ARG A 8 25.24 31.57 3.97
CA ARG A 8 24.06 32.38 4.35
C ARG A 8 23.21 32.64 3.12
N ILE A 9 21.94 32.29 3.18
CA ILE A 9 20.96 32.58 2.14
C ILE A 9 19.95 33.57 2.72
N VAL A 10 19.70 34.67 2.00
CA VAL A 10 18.68 35.67 2.33
C VAL A 10 17.64 35.66 1.24
N ILE A 11 16.38 35.46 1.60
CA ILE A 11 15.25 35.39 0.68
C ILE A 11 14.36 36.60 0.95
N HIS A 12 14.19 37.44 -0.05
CA HIS A 12 13.24 38.57 -0.03
C HIS A 12 11.93 38.07 -0.63
N LEU A 13 10.90 37.93 0.22
CA LEU A 13 9.59 37.40 -0.19
C LEU A 13 8.83 38.52 -0.95
N LYS A 14 8.13 38.15 -2.01
CA LYS A 14 7.12 38.99 -2.64
C LYS A 14 5.88 39.05 -1.74
N GLU A 15 5.05 40.10 -1.90
CA GLU A 15 3.83 40.30 -1.09
C GLU A 15 2.88 39.09 -1.16
N GLU A 16 2.75 38.48 -2.34
CA GLU A 16 1.94 37.29 -2.58
C GLU A 16 2.39 36.02 -1.79
N TYR A 17 3.66 36.01 -1.32
CA TYR A 17 4.26 34.94 -0.54
C TYR A 17 4.57 35.31 0.91
N ALA A 18 3.96 36.38 1.42
CA ALA A 18 4.21 36.90 2.77
C ALA A 18 3.89 35.84 3.88
N GLU A 19 3.03 34.84 3.60
CA GLU A 19 2.74 33.74 4.52
C GLU A 19 3.99 32.98 4.96
N PHE A 20 5.01 32.86 4.08
CA PHE A 20 6.26 32.16 4.40
C PHE A 20 7.19 32.97 5.33
N SER A 21 6.80 34.17 5.75
CA SER A 21 7.45 34.89 6.85
C SER A 21 6.91 34.51 8.22
N GLN A 22 5.84 33.72 8.28
CA GLN A 22 5.22 33.32 9.54
C GLN A 22 5.89 32.08 10.10
N ASP A 23 6.27 32.12 11.37
CA ASP A 23 6.99 31.03 12.06
C ASP A 23 6.26 29.69 11.99
N TYR A 24 4.93 29.70 12.18
CA TYR A 24 4.13 28.46 12.12
C TYR A 24 4.19 27.81 10.74
N ARG A 25 4.17 28.63 9.66
CA ARG A 25 4.20 28.14 8.28
C ARG A 25 5.55 27.53 7.95
N VAL A 26 6.63 28.19 8.35
CA VAL A 26 7.99 27.67 8.16
C VAL A 26 8.18 26.37 8.95
N LYS A 27 7.74 26.30 10.20
CA LYS A 27 7.81 25.07 11.01
C LYS A 27 7.01 23.92 10.37
N GLU A 28 5.80 24.19 9.88
CA GLU A 28 4.99 23.20 9.17
C GLU A 28 5.73 22.63 7.96
N LEU A 29 6.30 23.48 7.12
CA LEU A 29 7.08 23.06 5.95
C LEU A 29 8.31 22.24 6.34
N LEU A 30 9.08 22.68 7.35
CA LEU A 30 10.25 21.96 7.82
C LEU A 30 9.88 20.56 8.35
N ARG A 31 8.81 20.46 9.14
CA ARG A 31 8.32 19.18 9.63
C ARG A 31 7.82 18.26 8.51
N ARG A 32 7.13 18.83 7.53
CA ARG A 32 6.57 18.08 6.41
C ARG A 32 7.65 17.53 5.49
N TYR A 33 8.61 18.35 5.07
CA TYR A 33 9.56 17.99 4.01
C TYR A 33 10.91 17.51 4.53
N SER A 34 11.32 17.93 5.72
CA SER A 34 12.69 17.79 6.22
C SER A 34 12.79 17.10 7.56
N ASN A 35 11.71 16.47 8.05
CA ASN A 35 11.69 15.85 9.38
C ASN A 35 12.75 14.76 9.56
N PHE A 36 13.10 14.07 8.48
CA PHE A 36 14.01 12.92 8.47
C PHE A 36 15.42 13.25 7.96
N VAL A 37 15.71 14.51 7.69
CA VAL A 37 17.04 14.94 7.23
C VAL A 37 18.08 14.60 8.28
N ALA A 38 19.24 14.06 7.84
CA ALA A 38 20.29 13.55 8.73
C ALA A 38 20.99 14.62 9.58
N PHE A 39 20.86 15.90 9.19
CA PHE A 39 21.48 17.00 9.89
C PHE A 39 20.46 17.74 10.77
N PRO A 40 20.88 18.24 11.96
CA PRO A 40 19.98 18.98 12.83
C PRO A 40 19.49 20.26 12.16
N ILE A 41 18.19 20.44 12.12
CA ILE A 41 17.55 21.67 11.65
C ILE A 41 17.06 22.45 12.86
N ASN A 42 17.63 23.64 13.06
CA ASN A 42 17.21 24.54 14.13
C ASN A 42 16.46 25.74 13.52
N PHE A 43 15.27 26.01 14.02
CA PHE A 43 14.47 27.16 13.64
C PHE A 43 14.23 28.04 14.86
N ASN A 44 14.72 29.27 14.83
CA ASN A 44 14.65 30.21 15.97
C ASN A 44 15.15 29.61 17.28
N GLY A 45 16.21 28.76 17.23
CA GLY A 45 16.77 28.10 18.40
C GLY A 45 16.10 26.79 18.84
N GLU A 46 14.98 26.40 18.20
CA GLU A 46 14.27 25.15 18.45
C GLU A 46 14.72 24.07 17.44
N HIS A 47 15.04 22.86 17.91
CA HIS A 47 15.36 21.74 17.07
C HIS A 47 14.08 21.13 16.50
N ILE A 48 13.92 21.09 15.16
CA ILE A 48 12.68 20.71 14.48
C ILE A 48 12.63 19.24 14.10
N ASN A 49 13.67 18.71 13.45
CA ASN A 49 13.70 17.33 12.96
C ASN A 49 14.17 16.36 14.04
N THR A 50 13.23 15.83 14.81
CA THR A 50 13.52 14.93 15.95
C THR A 50 13.36 13.45 15.64
N VAL A 51 12.72 13.10 14.52
CA VAL A 51 12.41 11.73 14.15
C VAL A 51 13.54 11.14 13.29
N GLN A 52 13.98 9.94 13.63
CA GLN A 52 15.02 9.26 12.88
C GLN A 52 14.47 8.53 11.66
N ALA A 53 15.20 8.59 10.55
CA ALA A 53 14.91 7.81 9.34
C ALA A 53 15.32 6.35 9.53
N ILE A 54 14.56 5.57 10.30
CA ILE A 54 14.91 4.19 10.66
C ILE A 54 15.01 3.26 9.44
N TRP A 55 14.31 3.57 8.33
CA TRP A 55 14.38 2.79 7.08
C TRP A 55 15.75 2.80 6.41
N SER A 56 16.61 3.76 6.76
CA SER A 56 17.98 3.87 6.23
C SER A 56 19.03 3.14 7.09
N LYS A 57 18.62 2.62 8.26
CA LYS A 57 19.48 1.82 9.13
C LYS A 57 19.52 0.36 8.68
N SER A 58 20.53 -0.39 9.13
CA SER A 58 20.50 -1.85 9.04
C SER A 58 19.37 -2.40 9.92
N LYS A 59 18.74 -3.49 9.51
CA LYS A 59 17.69 -4.17 10.31
C LYS A 59 18.19 -4.58 11.70
N SER A 60 19.46 -4.96 11.80
CA SER A 60 20.09 -5.34 13.07
C SER A 60 20.22 -4.19 14.07
N ASP A 61 20.17 -2.96 13.57
CA ASP A 61 20.41 -1.75 14.36
C ASP A 61 19.11 -1.06 14.79
N VAL A 62 17.96 -1.62 14.39
CA VAL A 62 16.62 -1.10 14.73
C VAL A 62 15.94 -2.07 15.69
N LYS A 63 15.53 -1.56 16.85
CA LYS A 63 14.82 -2.34 17.85
C LYS A 63 13.36 -2.53 17.45
N PRO A 64 12.68 -3.61 17.90
CA PRO A 64 11.27 -3.83 17.62
C PRO A 64 10.37 -2.65 18.03
N GLU A 65 10.66 -2.01 19.15
CA GLU A 65 9.90 -0.87 19.67
C GLU A 65 10.00 0.34 18.74
N GLU A 66 11.17 0.57 18.09
CA GLU A 66 11.35 1.67 17.13
C GLU A 66 10.46 1.50 15.88
N TYR A 67 10.17 0.24 15.46
CA TYR A 67 9.23 -0.02 14.38
C TYR A 67 7.79 0.32 14.79
N ASP A 68 7.38 -0.06 15.98
CA ASP A 68 6.04 0.23 16.51
C ASP A 68 5.83 1.76 16.64
N GLU A 69 6.77 2.47 17.26
CA GLU A 69 6.73 3.93 17.42
C GLU A 69 6.71 4.65 16.06
N PHE A 70 7.52 4.19 15.12
CA PHE A 70 7.55 4.77 13.78
C PHE A 70 6.24 4.55 13.04
N TYR A 71 5.65 3.35 13.13
CA TYR A 71 4.35 3.06 12.55
C TYR A 71 3.26 3.98 13.13
N GLN A 72 3.20 4.10 14.46
CA GLN A 72 2.24 4.98 15.13
C GLN A 72 2.40 6.44 14.69
N PHE A 73 3.65 6.88 14.51
CA PHE A 73 3.95 8.23 14.04
C PHE A 73 3.42 8.49 12.62
N ILE A 74 3.66 7.58 11.66
CA ILE A 74 3.26 7.80 10.26
C ILE A 74 1.79 7.50 9.97
N SER A 75 1.18 6.60 10.73
CA SER A 75 -0.22 6.19 10.56
C SER A 75 -1.20 6.96 11.44
N HIS A 76 -0.68 7.80 12.36
CA HIS A 76 -1.49 8.57 13.32
C HIS A 76 -2.45 7.69 14.13
N THR A 77 -2.01 6.52 14.54
CA THR A 77 -2.76 5.55 15.35
C THR A 77 -1.93 5.10 16.55
N ASP A 78 -2.58 4.68 17.63
CA ASP A 78 -1.94 4.07 18.80
C ASP A 78 -1.79 2.54 18.64
N GLU A 79 -2.33 1.95 17.56
CA GLU A 79 -2.22 0.51 17.29
C GLU A 79 -0.81 0.15 16.81
N LYS A 80 -0.42 -1.11 17.06
CA LYS A 80 0.79 -1.69 16.48
C LYS A 80 0.47 -2.30 15.12
N PRO A 81 1.43 -2.34 14.19
CA PRO A 81 1.22 -3.00 12.91
C PRO A 81 1.00 -4.52 13.08
N LEU A 82 0.38 -5.15 12.11
CA LEU A 82 0.30 -6.60 12.02
C LEU A 82 1.68 -7.19 11.71
N SER A 83 2.39 -6.59 10.77
CA SER A 83 3.73 -6.95 10.33
C SER A 83 4.39 -5.77 9.63
N TYR A 84 5.68 -5.90 9.33
CA TYR A 84 6.42 -4.90 8.58
C TYR A 84 7.47 -5.52 7.66
N MET A 85 7.80 -4.80 6.60
CA MET A 85 8.87 -5.13 5.67
C MET A 85 9.89 -4.00 5.68
N HIS A 86 11.08 -4.27 6.20
CA HIS A 86 12.22 -3.37 6.11
C HIS A 86 13.23 -3.98 5.14
N PHE A 87 13.50 -3.33 4.02
CA PHE A 87 14.44 -3.85 3.02
C PHE A 87 15.14 -2.74 2.25
N SER A 88 16.30 -3.10 1.69
CA SER A 88 17.03 -2.30 0.72
C SER A 88 17.23 -3.10 -0.58
N ALA A 89 17.42 -2.39 -1.67
CA ALA A 89 17.83 -2.92 -2.96
C ALA A 89 18.86 -1.96 -3.58
N ASP A 90 19.91 -2.51 -4.18
CA ASP A 90 20.99 -1.73 -4.81
C ASP A 90 20.90 -1.78 -6.35
N ALA A 91 20.16 -2.76 -6.89
CA ALA A 91 19.93 -2.93 -8.32
C ALA A 91 18.52 -3.50 -8.57
N PRO A 92 17.84 -3.11 -9.66
CA PRO A 92 18.22 -2.13 -10.68
C PRO A 92 18.08 -0.66 -10.25
N ILE A 93 17.61 -0.40 -9.03
CA ILE A 93 17.37 0.91 -8.44
C ILE A 93 17.85 0.86 -6.99
N MET A 94 18.56 1.90 -6.55
CA MET A 94 18.91 2.08 -5.15
C MET A 94 17.67 2.49 -4.36
N LEU A 95 17.26 1.63 -3.43
CA LEU A 95 16.01 1.76 -2.69
C LEU A 95 16.17 1.35 -1.25
N HIS A 96 15.69 2.18 -0.33
CA HIS A 96 15.47 1.86 1.07
C HIS A 96 13.99 1.97 1.37
N SER A 97 13.40 0.95 1.98
CA SER A 97 11.96 0.93 2.22
C SER A 97 11.61 0.30 3.56
N LEU A 98 10.63 0.90 4.22
CA LEU A 98 10.00 0.39 5.40
C LEU A 98 8.48 0.50 5.23
N LEU A 99 7.84 -0.65 5.04
CA LEU A 99 6.40 -0.76 4.80
C LEU A 99 5.76 -1.57 5.92
N PHE A 100 4.61 -1.13 6.36
CA PHE A 100 3.84 -1.74 7.44
C PHE A 100 2.51 -2.25 6.92
N ILE A 101 2.12 -3.42 7.41
CA ILE A 101 0.81 -4.02 7.22
C ILE A 101 -0.03 -3.65 8.44
N PRO A 102 -1.12 -2.89 8.31
CA PRO A 102 -1.99 -2.55 9.42
C PRO A 102 -2.75 -3.79 9.92
N ARG A 103 -3.28 -3.76 11.12
CA ARG A 103 -4.18 -4.81 11.64
C ARG A 103 -5.57 -4.75 11.05
N ARG A 104 -6.00 -3.57 10.63
CA ARG A 104 -7.34 -3.29 10.08
C ARG A 104 -7.22 -2.42 8.86
N ASN A 105 -8.08 -2.67 7.87
CA ASN A 105 -8.19 -1.77 6.73
C ASN A 105 -9.03 -0.55 7.14
N PRO A 106 -8.54 0.69 6.95
CA PRO A 106 -9.31 1.90 7.26
C PRO A 106 -10.67 1.96 6.55
N GLU A 107 -10.81 1.33 5.39
CA GLU A 107 -12.06 1.28 4.62
C GLU A 107 -13.18 0.48 5.31
N MET A 108 -12.85 -0.37 6.29
CA MET A 108 -13.87 -1.09 7.09
C MET A 108 -14.80 -0.15 7.87
N PHE A 109 -14.39 1.09 8.09
CA PHE A 109 -15.18 2.08 8.85
C PHE A 109 -16.17 2.88 7.98
N GLY A 110 -16.35 2.51 6.71
CA GLY A 110 -17.33 3.14 5.81
C GLY A 110 -16.92 4.52 5.29
N PHE A 111 -15.65 4.89 5.40
CA PHE A 111 -15.13 6.16 4.85
C PHE A 111 -14.90 6.12 3.33
N GLY A 112 -15.30 5.02 2.68
CA GLY A 112 -15.02 4.80 1.26
C GLY A 112 -13.56 4.47 0.98
N ARG A 113 -13.18 4.59 -0.29
CA ARG A 113 -11.81 4.31 -0.75
C ARG A 113 -10.82 5.26 -0.09
N VAL A 114 -9.78 4.69 0.51
CA VAL A 114 -8.69 5.42 1.18
C VAL A 114 -7.45 5.41 0.29
N ASP A 115 -6.82 6.58 0.14
CA ASP A 115 -5.55 6.70 -0.56
C ASP A 115 -4.42 5.96 0.16
N PRO A 116 -3.46 5.39 -0.56
CA PRO A 116 -2.26 4.79 0.03
C PRO A 116 -1.52 5.78 0.94
N ASN A 117 -1.08 5.31 2.10
CA ASN A 117 -0.27 6.09 3.03
C ASN A 117 1.21 5.67 2.97
N VAL A 118 1.76 5.62 1.77
CA VAL A 118 3.18 5.35 1.52
C VAL A 118 3.79 6.54 0.82
N SER A 119 4.72 7.20 1.50
CA SER A 119 5.37 8.41 1.02
C SER A 119 6.68 8.11 0.32
N LEU A 120 6.97 8.87 -0.74
CA LEU A 120 8.18 8.78 -1.54
C LEU A 120 9.20 9.86 -1.11
N TYR A 121 10.39 9.41 -0.80
CA TYR A 121 11.51 10.25 -0.38
C TYR A 121 12.69 10.14 -1.37
N CYS A 122 13.50 11.16 -1.40
CA CYS A 122 14.82 11.14 -2.00
C CYS A 122 15.83 11.68 -1.00
N LYS A 123 16.78 10.84 -0.60
CA LYS A 123 17.80 11.19 0.41
C LYS A 123 17.16 11.78 1.69
N ARG A 124 16.10 11.13 2.18
CA ARG A 124 15.34 11.49 3.38
C ARG A 124 14.58 12.83 3.30
N VAL A 125 14.43 13.38 2.11
CA VAL A 125 13.59 14.56 1.85
C VAL A 125 12.32 14.10 1.17
N LEU A 126 11.17 14.51 1.69
CA LEU A 126 9.88 14.17 1.11
C LEU A 126 9.75 14.75 -0.29
N ILE A 127 9.44 13.89 -1.26
CA ILE A 127 9.18 14.28 -2.64
C ILE A 127 7.67 14.28 -2.90
N ASP A 128 7.00 13.21 -2.53
CA ASP A 128 5.56 13.08 -2.66
C ASP A 128 4.99 12.27 -1.48
N ALA A 129 3.96 12.79 -0.85
CA ALA A 129 3.30 12.12 0.27
C ALA A 129 2.35 10.99 -0.18
N LYS A 130 1.85 11.07 -1.42
CA LYS A 130 0.90 10.12 -2.00
C LYS A 130 1.22 9.89 -3.47
N PRO A 131 2.36 9.28 -3.81
CA PRO A 131 2.80 9.12 -5.19
C PRO A 131 1.87 8.18 -5.96
N GLU A 132 1.33 8.69 -7.05
CA GLU A 132 0.46 7.92 -7.94
C GLU A 132 1.23 6.77 -8.60
N GLY A 133 0.67 5.57 -8.59
CA GLY A 133 1.25 4.38 -9.21
C GLY A 133 2.42 3.74 -8.46
N LEU A 134 2.74 4.20 -7.24
CA LEU A 134 3.77 3.58 -6.41
C LEU A 134 3.32 2.21 -5.85
N LEU A 135 2.05 2.06 -5.55
CA LEU A 135 1.45 0.80 -5.12
C LEU A 135 0.35 0.38 -6.09
N PRO A 136 0.21 -0.91 -6.39
CA PRO A 136 -0.99 -1.44 -7.02
C PRO A 136 -2.18 -1.26 -6.08
N ASP A 137 -3.38 -1.22 -6.63
CA ASP A 137 -4.59 -0.86 -5.88
C ASP A 137 -4.86 -1.78 -4.69
N TRP A 138 -4.63 -3.05 -4.85
CA TRP A 138 -4.83 -4.05 -3.79
C TRP A 138 -3.85 -3.91 -2.60
N LEU A 139 -2.73 -3.18 -2.76
CA LEU A 139 -1.77 -2.85 -1.68
C LEU A 139 -2.00 -1.49 -1.03
N ARG A 140 -3.07 -0.78 -1.35
CA ARG A 140 -3.33 0.58 -0.83
C ARG A 140 -3.49 0.67 0.70
N PHE A 141 -3.71 -0.46 1.36
CA PHE A 141 -3.75 -0.52 2.83
C PHE A 141 -2.37 -0.38 3.48
N LEU A 142 -1.27 -0.48 2.73
CA LEU A 142 0.07 -0.33 3.28
C LEU A 142 0.33 1.09 3.76
N ASN A 143 1.07 1.18 4.86
CA ASN A 143 1.63 2.43 5.36
C ASN A 143 3.14 2.37 5.29
N GLY A 144 3.83 3.50 5.08
CA GLY A 144 5.28 3.45 5.11
C GLY A 144 6.01 4.50 4.31
N VAL A 145 7.26 4.16 4.05
CA VAL A 145 8.22 5.03 3.40
C VAL A 145 9.01 4.25 2.35
N VAL A 146 9.19 4.90 1.21
CA VAL A 146 10.07 4.48 0.12
C VAL A 146 11.04 5.61 -0.16
N ASP A 147 12.34 5.34 -0.06
CA ASP A 147 13.41 6.33 -0.26
C ASP A 147 14.35 5.84 -1.36
N SER A 148 14.47 6.59 -2.45
CA SER A 148 15.35 6.26 -3.57
C SER A 148 16.21 7.44 -3.97
N GLU A 149 17.51 7.19 -4.12
CA GLU A 149 18.46 8.20 -4.58
C GLU A 149 18.42 8.40 -6.10
N ASP A 150 17.86 7.45 -6.84
CA ASP A 150 17.83 7.41 -8.31
C ASP A 150 16.65 8.18 -8.92
N LEU A 151 15.84 8.87 -8.08
CA LEU A 151 14.70 9.63 -8.56
C LEU A 151 15.14 10.79 -9.46
N PRO A 152 14.60 10.91 -10.70
CA PRO A 152 14.90 12.01 -11.59
C PRO A 152 14.18 13.29 -11.11
N LEU A 153 14.85 14.06 -10.28
CA LEU A 153 14.33 15.30 -9.72
C LEU A 153 14.85 16.50 -10.51
N ASN A 154 13.99 17.51 -10.67
CA ASN A 154 14.42 18.84 -11.09
C ASN A 154 15.13 19.59 -9.94
N ILE A 155 15.56 20.83 -10.18
CA ILE A 155 16.22 21.68 -9.17
C ILE A 155 15.30 21.96 -7.97
N SER A 156 13.99 22.04 -8.20
CA SER A 156 12.97 22.21 -7.14
C SER A 156 12.65 20.94 -6.37
N ARG A 157 13.28 19.81 -6.74
CA ARG A 157 12.98 18.46 -6.22
C ARG A 157 11.56 17.96 -6.51
N GLU A 158 10.92 18.50 -7.52
CA GLU A 158 9.71 17.93 -8.07
C GLU A 158 10.08 16.78 -9.00
N MET A 159 9.32 15.70 -8.93
CA MET A 159 9.57 14.53 -9.78
C MET A 159 9.31 14.89 -11.24
N LEU A 160 10.25 14.58 -12.11
CA LEU A 160 10.01 14.68 -13.55
C LEU A 160 8.91 13.67 -13.92
N GLN A 161 8.07 14.00 -14.90
CA GLN A 161 6.87 13.24 -15.31
C GLN A 161 7.16 11.83 -15.88
N ASP A 162 8.33 11.26 -15.62
CA ASP A 162 8.67 9.89 -16.03
C ASP A 162 8.24 8.87 -14.99
N ASN A 163 7.05 8.31 -15.19
CA ASN A 163 6.47 7.28 -14.33
C ASN A 163 7.18 5.92 -14.46
N SER A 164 8.18 5.76 -15.32
CA SER A 164 8.85 4.47 -15.55
C SER A 164 9.60 3.99 -14.31
N LEU A 165 10.22 4.90 -13.56
CA LEU A 165 10.93 4.57 -12.34
C LEU A 165 9.97 4.21 -11.20
N VAL A 166 8.88 4.96 -11.05
CA VAL A 166 7.83 4.67 -10.05
C VAL A 166 7.26 3.27 -10.28
N ARG A 167 7.00 2.88 -11.54
CA ARG A 167 6.54 1.54 -11.90
C ARG A 167 7.56 0.46 -11.51
N LYS A 168 8.84 0.68 -11.76
CA LYS A 168 9.90 -0.26 -11.35
C LYS A 168 9.98 -0.40 -9.83
N ILE A 169 9.82 0.68 -9.09
CA ILE A 169 9.75 0.64 -7.62
C ILE A 169 8.52 -0.15 -7.17
N SER A 170 7.36 0.09 -7.79
CA SER A 170 6.12 -0.66 -7.55
C SER A 170 6.31 -2.17 -7.76
N ASP A 171 6.96 -2.58 -8.84
CA ASP A 171 7.28 -3.98 -9.12
C ASP A 171 8.18 -4.60 -8.04
N ILE A 172 9.17 -3.84 -7.55
CA ILE A 172 10.05 -4.30 -6.49
C ILE A 172 9.26 -4.49 -5.18
N ILE A 173 8.43 -3.52 -4.82
CA ILE A 173 7.58 -3.58 -3.62
C ILE A 173 6.66 -4.78 -3.69
N THR A 174 5.95 -4.95 -4.80
CA THR A 174 5.02 -6.07 -5.04
C THR A 174 5.70 -7.42 -4.88
N LYS A 175 6.84 -7.62 -5.54
CA LYS A 175 7.63 -8.86 -5.42
C LYS A 175 8.13 -9.11 -4.00
N ARG A 176 8.52 -8.07 -3.28
CA ARG A 176 8.95 -8.18 -1.87
C ARG A 176 7.78 -8.49 -0.95
N PHE A 177 6.63 -7.89 -1.21
CA PHE A 177 5.41 -8.16 -0.46
C PHE A 177 4.97 -9.63 -0.61
N ILE A 178 4.90 -10.15 -1.83
CA ILE A 178 4.56 -11.55 -2.10
C ILE A 178 5.51 -12.50 -1.34
N LYS A 179 6.82 -12.26 -1.41
CA LYS A 179 7.80 -13.05 -0.63
C LYS A 179 7.61 -12.94 0.88
N HIS A 180 7.16 -11.78 1.35
CA HIS A 180 6.87 -11.58 2.77
C HIS A 180 5.62 -12.36 3.20
N LEU A 181 4.59 -12.38 2.35
CA LEU A 181 3.41 -13.21 2.54
C LEU A 181 3.76 -14.70 2.65
N ASP A 182 4.57 -15.20 1.71
CA ASP A 182 5.03 -16.59 1.72
C ASP A 182 5.78 -16.94 3.01
N LYS A 183 6.57 -16.00 3.51
CA LYS A 183 7.28 -16.17 4.78
C LYS A 183 6.31 -16.21 5.96
N LEU A 184 5.39 -15.25 6.06
CA LEU A 184 4.37 -15.22 7.10
C LEU A 184 3.49 -16.47 7.09
N ALA A 185 3.19 -16.99 5.89
CA ALA A 185 2.41 -18.22 5.74
C ALA A 185 3.13 -19.47 6.22
N LYS A 186 4.48 -19.50 6.20
CA LYS A 186 5.30 -20.63 6.64
C LYS A 186 5.67 -20.56 8.12
N ASP A 187 5.94 -19.36 8.63
CA ASP A 187 6.47 -19.18 9.99
C ASP A 187 5.42 -19.35 11.07
N GLU A 188 4.16 -18.98 10.82
CA GLU A 188 3.06 -19.31 11.75
C GLU A 188 1.68 -19.01 11.14
N LYS A 189 0.84 -20.06 11.08
CA LYS A 189 -0.57 -20.01 11.41
C LYS A 189 -1.50 -19.24 10.44
N GLU A 190 -2.53 -19.96 10.18
CA GLU A 190 -3.83 -19.58 9.62
C GLU A 190 -4.27 -18.13 9.94
N THR A 191 -3.95 -17.64 11.14
CA THR A 191 -4.29 -16.31 11.66
C THR A 191 -3.75 -15.12 10.83
N TYR A 192 -2.56 -15.23 10.24
CA TYR A 192 -2.02 -14.16 9.39
C TYR A 192 -2.69 -14.09 8.03
N LYS A 193 -3.01 -15.25 7.45
CA LYS A 193 -3.71 -15.36 6.16
C LYS A 193 -5.10 -14.74 6.24
N GLU A 194 -5.85 -15.09 7.30
CA GLU A 194 -7.17 -14.51 7.57
C GLU A 194 -7.10 -12.99 7.75
N SER A 195 -6.14 -12.50 8.55
CA SER A 195 -5.98 -11.07 8.77
C SER A 195 -5.64 -10.32 7.48
N LEU A 196 -4.83 -10.91 6.59
CA LEU A 196 -4.49 -10.32 5.29
C LEU A 196 -5.67 -10.35 4.33
N GLY A 197 -6.45 -11.44 4.30
CA GLY A 197 -7.68 -11.49 3.51
C GLY A 197 -8.63 -10.34 3.82
N LYS A 198 -8.77 -9.99 5.10
CA LYS A 198 -9.61 -8.87 5.55
C LYS A 198 -9.12 -7.49 5.10
N LEU A 199 -7.84 -7.35 4.76
CA LEU A 199 -7.27 -6.10 4.27
C LEU A 199 -7.52 -5.86 2.76
N LEU A 200 -7.74 -6.93 1.99
CA LEU A 200 -7.91 -6.83 0.55
C LEU A 200 -9.25 -6.19 0.18
N ARG A 201 -9.23 -5.46 -0.91
CA ARG A 201 -10.40 -4.88 -1.57
C ARG A 201 -10.33 -5.20 -3.04
N PHE A 202 -11.47 -5.60 -3.61
CA PHE A 202 -11.59 -6.03 -5.00
C PHE A 202 -12.97 -5.67 -5.54
N GLU A 203 -13.08 -5.53 -6.85
CA GLU A 203 -14.34 -5.45 -7.53
C GLU A 203 -14.96 -6.86 -7.70
N SER A 204 -16.25 -6.95 -7.94
CA SER A 204 -16.93 -8.22 -8.19
C SER A 204 -18.07 -8.08 -9.16
N THR A 205 -18.70 -9.19 -9.52
CA THR A 205 -19.95 -9.18 -10.29
C THR A 205 -21.12 -8.54 -9.54
N ALA A 206 -21.01 -8.31 -8.22
CA ALA A 206 -22.05 -7.70 -7.38
C ALA A 206 -21.76 -6.22 -7.06
N THR A 207 -20.64 -5.65 -7.52
CA THR A 207 -20.29 -4.24 -7.32
C THR A 207 -20.38 -3.46 -8.61
N ASP A 208 -20.67 -2.17 -8.53
CA ASP A 208 -20.61 -1.28 -9.70
C ASP A 208 -19.12 -1.03 -10.10
N PRO A 209 -18.86 -0.67 -11.37
CA PRO A 209 -17.50 -0.35 -11.82
C PRO A 209 -16.85 0.75 -10.97
N GLY A 210 -15.66 0.46 -10.44
CA GLY A 210 -14.91 1.35 -9.54
C GLY A 210 -15.29 1.23 -8.06
N GLU A 211 -16.34 0.50 -7.73
CA GLU A 211 -16.69 0.16 -6.35
C GLU A 211 -16.03 -1.14 -5.93
N THR A 212 -15.43 -1.15 -4.75
CA THR A 212 -14.76 -2.32 -4.21
C THR A 212 -15.51 -2.90 -3.02
N THR A 213 -15.35 -4.21 -2.81
CA THR A 213 -15.89 -4.96 -1.68
C THR A 213 -14.77 -5.70 -0.95
N SER A 214 -15.09 -6.29 0.19
CA SER A 214 -14.21 -7.15 0.97
C SER A 214 -14.63 -8.61 0.90
N PHE A 215 -13.75 -9.53 1.32
CA PHE A 215 -14.14 -10.93 1.47
C PHE A 215 -15.24 -11.13 2.53
N GLU A 216 -15.23 -10.34 3.60
CA GLU A 216 -16.27 -10.41 4.64
C GLU A 216 -17.64 -10.06 4.05
N GLU A 217 -17.74 -8.97 3.28
CA GLU A 217 -18.97 -8.58 2.60
C GLU A 217 -19.39 -9.60 1.54
N TYR A 218 -18.44 -10.14 0.76
CA TYR A 218 -18.70 -11.20 -0.20
C TYR A 218 -19.33 -12.41 0.50
N ILE A 219 -18.76 -12.86 1.62
CA ILE A 219 -19.27 -14.03 2.39
C ILE A 219 -20.69 -13.78 2.86
N THR A 220 -21.07 -12.56 3.26
CA THR A 220 -22.45 -12.24 3.65
C THR A 220 -23.45 -12.36 2.50
N ARG A 221 -22.99 -12.20 1.25
CA ARG A 221 -23.81 -12.32 0.02
C ARG A 221 -23.80 -13.72 -0.60
N MET A 222 -22.99 -14.64 -0.06
CA MET A 222 -22.94 -16.03 -0.56
C MET A 222 -24.31 -16.67 -0.54
N LYS A 223 -24.63 -17.43 -1.59
CA LYS A 223 -25.89 -18.16 -1.71
C LYS A 223 -25.87 -19.45 -0.88
N GLU A 224 -27.04 -19.91 -0.53
CA GLU A 224 -27.21 -21.24 0.07
C GLU A 224 -26.61 -22.31 -0.86
N GLY A 225 -25.85 -23.25 -0.29
CA GLY A 225 -25.12 -24.26 -1.05
C GLY A 225 -23.80 -23.81 -1.69
N GLN A 226 -23.45 -22.51 -1.67
CA GLN A 226 -22.15 -22.05 -2.13
C GLN A 226 -21.05 -22.41 -1.14
N THR A 227 -20.06 -23.17 -1.59
CA THR A 227 -19.01 -23.75 -0.72
C THR A 227 -17.69 -22.96 -0.77
N ALA A 228 -17.50 -22.12 -1.79
CA ALA A 228 -16.24 -21.41 -2.04
C ALA A 228 -16.46 -19.94 -2.40
N ILE A 229 -15.43 -19.15 -2.19
CA ILE A 229 -15.29 -17.80 -2.75
C ILE A 229 -14.76 -17.95 -4.17
N TYR A 230 -15.48 -17.47 -5.15
CA TYR A 230 -15.09 -17.58 -6.55
C TYR A 230 -14.36 -16.33 -7.01
N ALA A 231 -13.24 -16.51 -7.69
CA ALA A 231 -12.38 -15.42 -8.16
C ALA A 231 -11.97 -15.63 -9.63
N LEU A 232 -11.73 -14.53 -10.33
CA LEU A 232 -11.21 -14.51 -11.69
C LEU A 232 -10.19 -13.40 -11.84
N THR A 233 -9.04 -13.71 -12.47
CA THR A 233 -7.97 -12.75 -12.75
C THR A 233 -7.95 -12.37 -14.23
N GLY A 234 -7.55 -11.13 -14.53
CA GLY A 234 -7.40 -10.69 -15.92
C GLY A 234 -6.99 -9.23 -16.04
N PRO A 235 -6.76 -8.74 -17.26
CA PRO A 235 -6.13 -7.43 -17.49
C PRO A 235 -7.04 -6.23 -17.17
N SER A 236 -8.35 -6.42 -17.08
CA SER A 236 -9.31 -5.37 -16.73
C SER A 236 -10.68 -5.95 -16.40
N ARG A 237 -11.48 -5.21 -15.64
CA ARG A 237 -12.88 -5.57 -15.33
C ARG A 237 -13.70 -5.85 -16.61
N ALA A 238 -13.60 -4.99 -17.61
CA ALA A 238 -14.33 -5.16 -18.88
C ALA A 238 -13.96 -6.47 -19.60
N HIS A 239 -12.71 -6.92 -19.48
CA HIS A 239 -12.27 -8.22 -20.00
C HIS A 239 -12.90 -9.37 -19.20
N LEU A 240 -12.89 -9.27 -17.88
CA LEU A 240 -13.41 -10.29 -16.98
C LEU A 240 -14.93 -10.45 -17.12
N GLU A 241 -15.69 -9.36 -17.22
CA GLU A 241 -17.16 -9.36 -17.39
C GLU A 241 -17.64 -10.10 -18.66
N ASN A 242 -16.78 -10.14 -19.68
CA ASN A 242 -17.03 -10.83 -20.93
C ASN A 242 -16.42 -12.25 -20.97
N SER A 243 -15.88 -12.73 -19.88
CA SER A 243 -15.27 -14.07 -19.82
C SER A 243 -16.32 -15.16 -19.90
N PRO A 244 -16.12 -16.19 -20.77
CA PRO A 244 -17.03 -17.33 -20.85
C PRO A 244 -17.12 -18.12 -19.54
N TYR A 245 -16.10 -18.07 -18.71
CA TYR A 245 -16.09 -18.74 -17.40
C TYR A 245 -17.17 -18.21 -16.45
N LEU A 246 -17.61 -16.95 -16.61
CA LEU A 246 -18.64 -16.37 -15.75
C LEU A 246 -20.06 -16.91 -16.01
N GLU A 247 -20.35 -17.43 -17.17
CA GLU A 247 -21.73 -17.81 -17.55
C GLU A 247 -22.35 -18.83 -16.59
N ALA A 248 -21.58 -19.85 -16.21
CA ALA A 248 -22.03 -20.90 -15.30
C ALA A 248 -22.29 -20.39 -13.88
N PHE A 249 -21.57 -19.35 -13.43
CA PHE A 249 -21.70 -18.73 -12.12
C PHE A 249 -22.86 -17.73 -12.11
N LYS A 250 -22.99 -16.92 -13.16
CA LYS A 250 -24.13 -15.99 -13.35
C LYS A 250 -25.46 -16.76 -13.38
N ALA A 251 -25.52 -17.90 -14.05
CA ALA A 251 -26.71 -18.72 -14.11
C ALA A 251 -27.17 -19.25 -12.73
N ARG A 252 -26.21 -19.39 -11.78
CA ARG A 252 -26.48 -19.80 -10.41
C ARG A 252 -26.66 -18.64 -9.44
N GLY A 253 -26.46 -17.40 -9.93
CA GLY A 253 -26.47 -16.19 -9.11
C GLY A 253 -25.30 -16.12 -8.13
N TYR A 254 -24.21 -16.82 -8.43
CA TYR A 254 -22.99 -16.75 -7.62
C TYR A 254 -22.17 -15.51 -7.97
N GLU A 255 -21.72 -14.81 -6.94
CA GLU A 255 -20.81 -13.69 -7.08
C GLU A 255 -19.40 -14.20 -7.44
N VAL A 256 -18.69 -13.46 -8.31
CA VAL A 256 -17.29 -13.72 -8.67
C VAL A 256 -16.49 -12.46 -8.43
N ALA A 257 -15.44 -12.60 -7.62
CA ALA A 257 -14.48 -11.53 -7.32
C ALA A 257 -13.54 -11.31 -8.52
N PHE A 258 -13.26 -10.06 -8.85
CA PHE A 258 -12.40 -9.65 -9.96
C PHE A 258 -11.07 -9.13 -9.45
N PHE A 259 -10.00 -9.63 -10.03
CA PHE A 259 -8.63 -9.27 -9.69
C PHE A 259 -7.92 -8.88 -10.99
N THR A 260 -7.51 -7.62 -11.09
CA THR A 260 -7.02 -7.03 -12.34
C THR A 260 -5.57 -6.53 -12.25
N ASP A 261 -4.95 -6.64 -11.10
CA ASP A 261 -3.60 -6.18 -10.87
C ASP A 261 -2.56 -7.29 -11.09
N HIS A 262 -1.36 -6.87 -11.50
CA HIS A 262 -0.24 -7.78 -11.67
C HIS A 262 0.21 -8.33 -10.31
N GLY A 263 0.09 -9.64 -10.12
CA GLY A 263 0.45 -10.32 -8.87
C GLY A 263 -0.73 -10.82 -8.05
N ASP A 264 -1.97 -10.45 -8.39
CA ASP A 264 -3.18 -10.89 -7.69
C ASP A 264 -3.29 -12.41 -7.60
N GLU A 265 -2.92 -13.12 -8.68
CA GLU A 265 -2.94 -14.59 -8.71
C GLU A 265 -2.07 -15.20 -7.61
N PHE A 266 -0.87 -14.65 -7.39
CA PHE A 266 0.03 -15.11 -6.32
C PHE A 266 -0.53 -14.83 -4.92
N VAL A 267 -1.23 -13.72 -4.76
CA VAL A 267 -1.87 -13.37 -3.48
C VAL A 267 -3.01 -14.33 -3.18
N LEU A 268 -3.86 -14.61 -4.16
CA LEU A 268 -4.98 -15.55 -4.03
C LEU A 268 -4.49 -16.96 -3.74
N ASP A 269 -3.44 -17.42 -4.41
CA ASP A 269 -2.82 -18.74 -4.14
C ASP A 269 -2.23 -18.79 -2.72
N SER A 270 -1.65 -17.68 -2.23
CA SER A 270 -1.12 -17.60 -0.87
C SER A 270 -2.21 -17.59 0.20
N LEU A 271 -3.35 -16.95 -0.08
CA LEU A 271 -4.49 -16.88 0.85
C LEU A 271 -5.21 -18.21 0.99
N SER A 272 -5.36 -18.96 -0.08
CA SER A 272 -6.03 -20.26 -0.18
C SER A 272 -7.44 -20.35 0.43
N SER A 273 -7.72 -19.68 1.55
CA SER A 273 -9.04 -19.60 2.21
C SER A 273 -9.18 -18.33 3.04
N VAL A 274 -10.42 -17.84 3.21
CA VAL A 274 -10.80 -16.73 4.08
C VAL A 274 -12.04 -17.15 4.87
N ASP A 275 -12.01 -16.97 6.20
CA ASP A 275 -13.09 -17.40 7.13
C ASP A 275 -13.56 -18.86 6.85
N ALA A 276 -12.57 -19.76 6.73
CA ALA A 276 -12.76 -21.17 6.41
C ALA A 276 -13.44 -21.47 5.05
N LYS A 277 -13.60 -20.46 4.17
CA LYS A 277 -14.09 -20.63 2.81
C LYS A 277 -12.91 -20.66 1.84
N PRO A 278 -12.72 -21.71 1.04
CA PRO A 278 -11.65 -21.77 0.04
C PRO A 278 -11.87 -20.68 -1.02
N VAL A 279 -10.77 -20.08 -1.46
CA VAL A 279 -10.76 -19.19 -2.61
C VAL A 279 -10.46 -20.01 -3.85
N THR A 280 -11.37 -20.00 -4.80
CA THR A 280 -11.31 -20.87 -5.99
C THR A 280 -11.32 -20.03 -7.25
N MET A 281 -10.29 -20.19 -8.09
CA MET A 281 -10.18 -19.56 -9.40
C MET A 281 -11.12 -20.31 -10.38
N ILE A 282 -12.05 -19.55 -11.01
CA ILE A 282 -13.09 -20.15 -11.85
C ILE A 282 -12.64 -20.58 -13.25
N ASP A 283 -11.44 -20.21 -13.66
CA ASP A 283 -10.80 -20.62 -14.91
C ASP A 283 -10.03 -21.95 -14.79
N ARG A 284 -9.94 -22.52 -13.59
CA ARG A 284 -9.31 -23.82 -13.36
C ARG A 284 -10.24 -24.98 -13.74
N ALA A 285 -9.66 -26.05 -14.28
CA ALA A 285 -10.40 -27.19 -14.82
C ALA A 285 -11.10 -28.07 -13.76
N ASP A 286 -10.77 -27.90 -12.49
CA ASP A 286 -11.22 -28.71 -11.36
C ASP A 286 -12.35 -28.07 -10.54
N VAL A 287 -12.98 -27.01 -11.08
CA VAL A 287 -14.06 -26.31 -10.37
C VAL A 287 -15.37 -27.11 -10.52
N GLU A 288 -15.74 -27.77 -9.44
CA GLU A 288 -17.03 -28.45 -9.35
C GLU A 288 -18.14 -27.45 -8.92
N LEU A 289 -19.15 -27.31 -9.75
CA LEU A 289 -20.34 -26.51 -9.44
C LEU A 289 -21.51 -27.44 -9.12
N PRO A 290 -22.33 -27.12 -8.11
CA PRO A 290 -23.57 -27.86 -7.86
C PRO A 290 -24.45 -27.88 -9.09
N GLU A 291 -25.17 -28.98 -9.33
CA GLU A 291 -26.12 -29.06 -10.42
C GLU A 291 -27.19 -27.97 -10.27
N LEU A 292 -27.55 -27.33 -11.41
CA LEU A 292 -28.69 -26.41 -11.41
C LEU A 292 -29.94 -27.20 -11.08
N GLU A 293 -30.66 -26.84 -10.02
CA GLU A 293 -32.01 -27.31 -9.83
C GLU A 293 -32.86 -26.84 -11.01
N THR A 294 -33.09 -27.72 -11.97
CA THR A 294 -34.05 -27.50 -13.02
C THR A 294 -35.42 -27.50 -12.35
N GLU A 295 -36.06 -26.35 -12.18
CA GLU A 295 -37.48 -26.29 -11.87
C GLU A 295 -38.21 -27.12 -12.92
N GLN A 296 -38.59 -28.31 -12.53
CA GLN A 296 -39.55 -29.08 -13.32
C GLN A 296 -40.85 -28.31 -13.33
N LYS A 297 -41.14 -27.68 -14.48
CA LYS A 297 -42.47 -27.16 -14.79
C LYS A 297 -43.49 -28.27 -14.94
#